data_48ff464548318d76fb71ebe4b28039b1
#
_entry.id   48ff464548318d76fb71ebe4b28039b1
#
_cell.length_a   1.000
_cell.length_b   1.000
_cell.length_c   1.000
_cell.angle_alpha   90.00
_cell.angle_beta   90.00
_cell.angle_gamma   90.00
#
_symmetry.space_group_name_H-M   'P 1'
#
loop_
_entity.id
_entity.type
_entity.pdbx_description
1 polymer ?
#
loop_
_entity_poly.entity_id
_entity_poly.type
_entity_poly.pdbx_seq_one_letter_code
_entity_poly.pdbx_strand_id
1 'polypeptide(L)'
;LMIAEELNKICNDVGINLIFKSSFDKANRSSINSDRGIKLDDALKIFEKIKTNFNLPILTDVHNEDQCNQLNQDSIIDIIQIPAFLCRQTDLLLAAGNTNKIINVKKGQFLSPTDVKNIFTKIETTNNKNIMITERGTSFGYNTLVNDFKGLDIMKRYEYPVIFDATHSVQQPGGLGDKSGGQREHIPSLCKAAISIGVA
;
A
#
# COMPACT_ATOMS: atom_id res chain seq x y z
N LEU A 1 -8.31 -0.34 17.54
CA LEU A 1 -7.31 -0.50 18.62
C LEU A 1 -6.97 -1.96 18.85
N MET A 2 -7.91 -2.85 19.16
CA MET A 2 -7.70 -4.29 19.40
C MET A 2 -6.81 -4.98 18.33
N ILE A 3 -7.04 -4.76 17.04
CA ILE A 3 -6.21 -5.34 15.96
C ILE A 3 -4.76 -4.81 16.03
N ALA A 4 -4.58 -3.52 16.28
CA ALA A 4 -3.24 -2.94 16.40
C ALA A 4 -2.48 -3.51 17.60
N GLU A 5 -3.16 -3.68 18.72
CA GLU A 5 -2.61 -4.29 19.93
C GLU A 5 -2.16 -5.74 19.70
N GLU A 6 -3.02 -6.56 19.10
CA GLU A 6 -2.70 -7.96 18.81
C GLU A 6 -1.54 -8.10 17.82
N LEU A 7 -1.54 -7.29 16.73
CA LEU A 7 -0.44 -7.28 15.77
C LEU A 7 0.86 -6.83 16.42
N ASN A 8 0.82 -5.78 17.26
CA ASN A 8 2.02 -5.31 17.97
C ASN A 8 2.60 -6.39 18.88
N LYS A 9 1.73 -7.09 19.62
CA LYS A 9 2.14 -8.22 20.47
C LYS A 9 2.82 -9.33 19.63
N ILE A 10 2.17 -9.80 18.58
CA ILE A 10 2.70 -10.85 17.70
C ILE A 10 4.05 -10.44 17.11
N CYS A 11 4.16 -9.21 16.59
CA CYS A 11 5.40 -8.73 15.99
C CYS A 11 6.54 -8.61 17.01
N ASN A 12 6.25 -8.16 18.22
CA ASN A 12 7.23 -8.13 19.31
C ASN A 12 7.68 -9.54 19.72
N ASP A 13 6.76 -10.49 19.82
CA ASP A 13 7.06 -11.88 20.19
C ASP A 13 7.99 -12.58 19.19
N VAL A 14 7.87 -12.21 17.89
CA VAL A 14 8.72 -12.77 16.82
C VAL A 14 9.88 -11.87 16.40
N GLY A 15 10.05 -10.70 17.02
CA GLY A 15 11.15 -9.77 16.75
C GLY A 15 11.08 -9.08 15.38
N ILE A 16 9.87 -8.77 14.89
CA ILE A 16 9.64 -8.09 13.60
C ILE A 16 9.09 -6.69 13.84
N ASN A 17 9.61 -5.70 13.12
CA ASN A 17 9.08 -4.34 13.15
C ASN A 17 7.71 -4.27 12.46
N LEU A 18 6.77 -3.54 13.06
CA LEU A 18 5.42 -3.36 12.55
C LEU A 18 5.21 -1.92 12.07
N ILE A 19 4.68 -1.76 10.86
CA ILE A 19 4.05 -0.53 10.39
C ILE A 19 2.55 -0.80 10.37
N PHE A 20 1.78 -0.08 11.17
CA PHE A 20 0.33 -0.28 11.21
C PHE A 20 -0.34 0.38 10.01
N LYS A 21 -1.04 -0.42 9.19
CA LYS A 21 -1.76 0.07 8.02
C LYS A 21 -3.25 -0.06 8.17
N SER A 22 -3.97 1.04 7.94
CA SER A 22 -5.42 1.01 7.74
C SER A 22 -5.86 2.07 6.74
N SER A 23 -6.86 1.75 5.92
CA SER A 23 -7.53 2.74 5.07
C SER A 23 -8.67 3.38 5.87
N PHE A 24 -8.86 4.67 5.71
CA PHE A 24 -10.04 5.37 6.22
C PHE A 24 -11.22 5.30 5.24
N ASP A 25 -10.94 5.26 3.94
CA ASP A 25 -11.91 5.15 2.87
C ASP A 25 -11.58 3.98 1.93
N LYS A 26 -12.59 3.21 1.57
CA LYS A 26 -12.53 2.15 0.55
C LYS A 26 -13.07 2.69 -0.78
N ALA A 27 -12.40 3.71 -1.33
CA ALA A 27 -12.84 4.49 -2.48
C ALA A 27 -13.10 3.64 -3.75
N ASN A 28 -12.50 2.45 -3.84
CA ASN A 28 -12.60 1.55 -5.00
C ASN A 28 -13.49 0.32 -4.76
N ARG A 29 -14.62 0.48 -4.07
CA ARG A 29 -15.62 -0.59 -3.94
C ARG A 29 -16.33 -0.86 -5.25
N SER A 30 -16.57 -2.14 -5.58
CA SER A 30 -17.31 -2.54 -6.79
C SER A 30 -18.79 -2.15 -6.71
N SER A 31 -19.42 -2.28 -5.54
CA SER A 31 -20.82 -1.93 -5.33
C SER A 31 -20.96 -0.58 -4.65
N ILE A 32 -21.87 0.26 -5.15
CA ILE A 32 -22.21 1.55 -4.53
C ILE A 32 -22.81 1.39 -3.12
N ASN A 33 -23.38 0.24 -2.83
CA ASN A 33 -23.98 -0.06 -1.54
C ASN A 33 -22.98 -0.58 -0.50
N SER A 34 -21.71 -0.75 -0.88
CA SER A 34 -20.67 -1.19 0.04
C SER A 34 -20.26 -0.07 1.00
N ASP A 35 -20.01 -0.42 2.26
CA ASP A 35 -19.45 0.50 3.23
C ASP A 35 -18.07 1.00 2.77
N ARG A 36 -17.90 2.31 2.77
CA ARG A 36 -16.67 2.98 2.37
C ARG A 36 -15.72 3.25 3.54
N GLY A 37 -16.20 3.26 4.75
CA GLY A 37 -15.41 3.57 5.93
C GLY A 37 -15.79 4.89 6.61
N ILE A 38 -14.81 5.64 7.11
CA ILE A 38 -15.01 6.85 7.91
C ILE A 38 -14.31 8.06 7.28
N LYS A 39 -14.62 9.27 7.76
CA LYS A 39 -13.92 10.49 7.32
C LYS A 39 -12.47 10.49 7.80
N LEU A 40 -11.60 11.20 7.05
CA LEU A 40 -10.18 11.28 7.38
C LEU A 40 -9.94 11.83 8.79
N ASP A 41 -10.63 12.91 9.19
CA ASP A 41 -10.46 13.51 10.52
C ASP A 41 -10.78 12.54 11.67
N ASP A 42 -11.78 11.67 11.48
CA ASP A 42 -12.13 10.66 12.49
C ASP A 42 -11.11 9.51 12.50
N ALA A 43 -10.58 9.17 11.34
CA ALA A 43 -9.49 8.20 11.24
C ALA A 43 -8.21 8.69 11.92
N LEU A 44 -7.85 9.97 11.74
CA LEU A 44 -6.67 10.57 12.38
C LEU A 44 -6.74 10.46 13.91
N LYS A 45 -7.88 10.70 14.52
CA LYS A 45 -8.07 10.52 15.98
C LYS A 45 -7.82 9.07 16.44
N ILE A 46 -8.17 8.08 15.58
CA ILE A 46 -7.94 6.66 15.87
C ILE A 46 -6.46 6.34 15.69
N PHE A 47 -5.84 6.84 14.62
CA PHE A 47 -4.41 6.62 14.34
C PHE A 47 -3.52 7.25 15.42
N GLU A 48 -3.87 8.45 15.92
CA GLU A 48 -3.19 9.09 17.02
C GLU A 48 -3.19 8.21 18.29
N LYS A 49 -4.34 7.61 18.62
CA LYS A 49 -4.43 6.66 19.75
C LYS A 49 -3.55 5.42 19.53
N ILE A 50 -3.48 4.89 18.30
CA ILE A 50 -2.62 3.74 17.99
C ILE A 50 -1.14 4.15 18.13
N LYS A 51 -0.76 5.29 17.55
CA LYS A 51 0.61 5.81 17.62
C LYS A 51 1.04 6.06 19.08
N THR A 52 0.18 6.69 19.89
CA THR A 52 0.46 6.97 21.28
C THR A 52 0.55 5.71 22.15
N ASN A 53 -0.36 4.75 21.96
CA ASN A 53 -0.43 3.57 22.83
C ASN A 53 0.63 2.52 22.49
N PHE A 54 1.03 2.41 21.21
CA PHE A 54 1.89 1.32 20.74
C PHE A 54 3.19 1.80 20.10
N ASN A 55 3.39 3.11 19.97
CA ASN A 55 4.56 3.71 19.30
C ASN A 55 4.82 3.15 17.91
N LEU A 56 3.76 2.91 17.13
CA LEU A 56 3.84 2.33 15.78
C LEU A 56 3.86 3.43 14.71
N PRO A 57 4.69 3.28 13.67
CA PRO A 57 4.53 4.05 12.44
C PRO A 57 3.18 3.74 11.79
N ILE A 58 2.53 4.79 11.27
CA ILE A 58 1.18 4.70 10.68
C ILE A 58 1.24 4.91 9.17
N LEU A 59 0.63 3.99 8.45
CA LEU A 59 0.43 4.08 7.00
C LEU A 59 -1.07 4.16 6.69
N THR A 60 -1.46 5.11 5.84
CA THR A 60 -2.81 5.18 5.27
C THR A 60 -2.76 5.50 3.78
N ASP A 61 -3.81 5.16 3.05
CA ASP A 61 -3.92 5.49 1.63
C ASP A 61 -4.69 6.79 1.40
N VAL A 62 -4.35 7.48 0.30
CA VAL A 62 -5.02 8.70 -0.20
C VAL A 62 -5.53 8.48 -1.62
N HIS A 63 -6.55 9.25 -2.03
CA HIS A 63 -7.25 9.04 -3.29
C HIS A 63 -7.29 10.29 -4.18
N ASN A 64 -6.92 11.46 -3.63
CA ASN A 64 -6.86 12.74 -4.34
C ASN A 64 -5.84 13.68 -3.69
N GLU A 65 -5.58 14.81 -4.35
CA GLU A 65 -4.60 15.81 -3.95
C GLU A 65 -5.01 16.53 -2.64
N ASP A 66 -6.29 16.76 -2.41
CA ASP A 66 -6.79 17.43 -1.20
C ASP A 66 -6.46 16.63 0.05
N GLN A 67 -6.57 15.30 -0.01
CA GLN A 67 -6.18 14.42 1.09
C GLN A 67 -4.67 14.47 1.34
N CYS A 68 -3.84 14.56 0.30
CA CYS A 68 -2.40 14.77 0.45
C CYS A 68 -2.13 16.11 1.15
N ASN A 69 -2.77 17.18 0.70
CA ASN A 69 -2.61 18.52 1.27
C ASN A 69 -3.04 18.56 2.75
N GLN A 70 -4.12 17.87 3.10
CA GLN A 70 -4.58 17.74 4.48
C GLN A 70 -3.56 16.99 5.35
N LEU A 71 -2.94 15.93 4.83
CA LEU A 71 -1.91 15.16 5.54
C LEU A 71 -0.54 15.84 5.58
N ASN A 72 -0.28 16.86 4.75
CA ASN A 72 1.01 17.52 4.69
C ASN A 72 1.45 18.11 6.04
N GLN A 73 0.53 18.67 6.80
CA GLN A 73 0.81 19.26 8.12
C GLN A 73 0.52 18.30 9.29
N ASP A 74 0.04 17.11 8.99
CA ASP A 74 -0.29 16.11 9.99
C ASP A 74 0.97 15.38 10.48
N SER A 75 1.12 15.18 11.78
CA SER A 75 2.25 14.46 12.39
C SER A 75 1.95 13.00 12.72
N ILE A 76 0.71 12.55 12.52
CA ILE A 76 0.25 11.23 12.91
C ILE A 76 0.63 10.20 11.83
N ILE A 77 0.41 10.57 10.55
CA ILE A 77 0.70 9.70 9.41
C ILE A 77 2.17 9.80 9.01
N ASP A 78 2.87 8.68 9.00
CA ASP A 78 4.29 8.59 8.63
C ASP A 78 4.45 8.22 7.15
N ILE A 79 3.55 7.40 6.62
CA ILE A 79 3.62 6.85 5.27
C ILE A 79 2.28 7.06 4.55
N ILE A 80 2.34 7.66 3.38
CA ILE A 80 1.18 7.81 2.48
C ILE A 80 1.24 6.73 1.42
N GLN A 81 0.15 5.99 1.25
CA GLN A 81 0.02 5.00 0.18
C GLN A 81 -0.81 5.53 -0.98
N ILE A 82 -0.28 5.35 -2.18
CA ILE A 82 -1.02 5.55 -3.44
C ILE A 82 -1.62 4.20 -3.87
N PRO A 83 -2.94 4.08 -4.02
CA PRO A 83 -3.60 2.87 -4.49
C PRO A 83 -3.15 2.45 -5.89
N ALA A 84 -3.22 1.15 -6.19
CA ALA A 84 -2.72 0.58 -7.44
C ALA A 84 -3.35 1.20 -8.70
N PHE A 85 -4.65 1.47 -8.70
CA PHE A 85 -5.33 2.08 -9.84
C PHE A 85 -4.92 3.53 -10.09
N LEU A 86 -4.39 4.21 -9.07
CA LEU A 86 -3.96 5.61 -9.13
C LEU A 86 -2.45 5.77 -9.29
N CYS A 87 -1.70 4.67 -9.45
CA CYS A 87 -0.23 4.68 -9.45
C CYS A 87 0.43 5.52 -10.56
N ARG A 88 -0.32 5.89 -11.60
CA ARG A 88 0.16 6.74 -12.71
C ARG A 88 -0.36 8.17 -12.67
N GLN A 89 -1.26 8.52 -11.77
CA GLN A 89 -1.86 9.86 -11.68
C GLN A 89 -0.81 10.89 -11.27
N THR A 90 -0.41 11.73 -12.24
CA THR A 90 0.73 12.65 -12.06
C THR A 90 0.48 13.62 -10.91
N ASP A 91 -0.67 14.30 -10.90
CA ASP A 91 -0.96 15.33 -9.90
C ASP A 91 -1.04 14.74 -8.49
N LEU A 92 -1.62 13.54 -8.33
CA LEU A 92 -1.64 12.83 -7.05
C LEU A 92 -0.23 12.43 -6.57
N LEU A 93 0.62 11.95 -7.48
CA LEU A 93 2.01 11.58 -7.13
C LEU A 93 2.83 12.81 -6.71
N LEU A 94 2.65 13.94 -7.40
CA LEU A 94 3.31 15.20 -7.05
C LEU A 94 2.78 15.74 -5.70
N ALA A 95 1.45 15.73 -5.50
CA ALA A 95 0.87 16.16 -4.23
C ALA A 95 1.36 15.30 -3.05
N ALA A 96 1.41 13.98 -3.22
CA ALA A 96 1.95 13.08 -2.22
C ALA A 96 3.44 13.36 -1.96
N GLY A 97 4.26 13.51 -3.01
CA GLY A 97 5.68 13.82 -2.90
C GLY A 97 5.95 15.12 -2.13
N ASN A 98 5.16 16.16 -2.37
CA ASN A 98 5.27 17.46 -1.69
C ASN A 98 4.96 17.40 -0.18
N THR A 99 4.40 16.32 0.33
CA THR A 99 4.20 16.15 1.79
C THR A 99 5.51 15.84 2.54
N ASN A 100 6.60 15.53 1.84
CA ASN A 100 7.86 15.05 2.41
C ASN A 100 7.75 13.80 3.30
N LYS A 101 6.59 13.14 3.32
CA LYS A 101 6.39 11.85 3.99
C LYS A 101 6.97 10.71 3.16
N ILE A 102 7.05 9.52 3.73
CA ILE A 102 7.38 8.31 2.96
C ILE A 102 6.19 7.99 2.04
N ILE A 103 6.46 7.77 0.76
CA ILE A 103 5.42 7.48 -0.23
C ILE A 103 5.53 6.01 -0.65
N ASN A 104 4.53 5.22 -0.31
CA ASN A 104 4.39 3.84 -0.77
C ASN A 104 3.43 3.78 -1.95
N VAL A 105 3.91 3.42 -3.14
CA VAL A 105 3.04 3.28 -4.30
C VAL A 105 2.72 1.81 -4.55
N LYS A 106 1.44 1.45 -4.56
CA LYS A 106 1.00 0.11 -4.99
C LYS A 106 1.14 0.03 -6.50
N LYS A 107 1.97 -0.88 -7.00
CA LYS A 107 2.11 -1.10 -8.45
C LYS A 107 0.77 -1.53 -9.05
N GLY A 108 0.32 -0.83 -10.08
CA GLY A 108 -0.91 -1.19 -10.81
C GLY A 108 -0.81 -2.57 -11.43
N GLN A 109 -1.93 -3.31 -11.46
CA GLN A 109 -2.02 -4.65 -12.05
C GLN A 109 -1.70 -4.67 -13.55
N PHE A 110 -1.77 -3.52 -14.19
CA PHE A 110 -1.52 -3.28 -15.62
C PHE A 110 -0.10 -2.79 -15.92
N LEU A 111 0.68 -2.46 -14.88
CA LEU A 111 1.96 -1.77 -15.04
C LEU A 111 3.11 -2.77 -15.16
N SER A 112 4.00 -2.55 -16.14
CA SER A 112 5.26 -3.28 -16.24
C SER A 112 6.18 -2.98 -15.05
N PRO A 113 6.97 -3.95 -14.55
CA PRO A 113 7.98 -3.70 -13.52
C PRO A 113 8.99 -2.61 -13.90
N THR A 114 9.33 -2.45 -15.17
CA THR A 114 10.24 -1.40 -15.65
C THR A 114 9.61 -0.01 -15.63
N ASP A 115 8.29 0.09 -15.76
CA ASP A 115 7.58 1.37 -15.83
C ASP A 115 7.44 2.05 -14.45
N VAL A 116 7.77 1.34 -13.36
CA VAL A 116 7.81 1.96 -12.01
C VAL A 116 8.82 3.10 -11.92
N LYS A 117 9.84 3.09 -12.78
CA LYS A 117 10.79 4.20 -12.91
C LYS A 117 10.07 5.54 -13.13
N ASN A 118 9.02 5.55 -13.95
CA ASN A 118 8.27 6.78 -14.22
C ASN A 118 7.51 7.30 -13.00
N ILE A 119 7.11 6.40 -12.09
CA ILE A 119 6.51 6.77 -10.81
C ILE A 119 7.56 7.44 -9.92
N PHE A 120 8.72 6.83 -9.79
CA PHE A 120 9.84 7.38 -9.01
C PHE A 120 10.23 8.75 -9.52
N THR A 121 10.47 8.89 -10.82
CA THR A 121 10.83 10.17 -11.45
C THR A 121 9.83 11.28 -11.14
N LYS A 122 8.51 10.99 -11.17
CA LYS A 122 7.47 11.98 -10.83
C LYS A 122 7.59 12.44 -9.37
N ILE A 123 7.75 11.52 -8.44
CA ILE A 123 7.87 11.86 -7.01
C ILE A 123 9.19 12.59 -6.76
N GLU A 124 10.29 12.17 -7.37
CA GLU A 124 11.63 12.79 -7.25
C GLU A 124 11.64 14.25 -7.70
N THR A 125 10.77 14.66 -8.65
CA THR A 125 10.65 16.08 -9.04
C THR A 125 10.21 16.99 -7.89
N THR A 126 9.63 16.45 -6.84
CA THR A 126 9.30 17.19 -5.60
C THR A 126 10.45 17.24 -4.60
N ASN A 127 11.64 16.74 -4.96
CA ASN A 127 12.79 16.52 -4.08
C ASN A 127 12.58 15.46 -2.99
N ASN A 128 11.47 14.72 -3.01
CA ASN A 128 11.22 13.62 -2.09
C ASN A 128 11.81 12.31 -2.65
N LYS A 129 12.74 11.71 -1.90
CA LYS A 129 13.37 10.42 -2.21
C LYS A 129 12.95 9.29 -1.26
N ASN A 130 12.03 9.56 -0.34
CA ASN A 130 11.51 8.57 0.59
C ASN A 130 10.37 7.78 -0.09
N ILE A 131 10.73 6.88 -0.99
CA ILE A 131 9.78 6.16 -1.84
C ILE A 131 9.89 4.66 -1.60
N MET A 132 8.77 3.97 -1.60
CA MET A 132 8.64 2.52 -1.62
C MET A 132 7.70 2.11 -2.74
N ILE A 133 7.89 0.92 -3.31
CA ILE A 133 7.00 0.33 -4.29
C ILE A 133 6.45 -1.00 -3.79
N THR A 134 5.15 -1.23 -3.92
CA THR A 134 4.52 -2.47 -3.48
C THR A 134 4.02 -3.28 -4.67
N GLU A 135 4.55 -4.49 -4.86
CA GLU A 135 4.00 -5.50 -5.77
C GLU A 135 2.75 -6.13 -5.15
N ARG A 136 1.70 -6.33 -5.95
CA ARG A 136 0.42 -6.87 -5.50
C ARG A 136 -0.28 -7.78 -6.52
N GLY A 137 0.42 -8.23 -7.52
CA GLY A 137 -0.08 -9.04 -8.62
C GLY A 137 -0.39 -8.22 -9.87
N THR A 138 -0.26 -8.89 -10.99
CA THR A 138 -0.53 -8.37 -12.34
C THR A 138 -1.73 -9.10 -12.92
N SER A 139 -2.61 -8.40 -13.65
CA SER A 139 -3.77 -9.00 -14.29
C SER A 139 -3.35 -10.03 -15.32
N PHE A 140 -3.95 -11.21 -15.23
CA PHE A 140 -3.76 -12.31 -16.18
C PHE A 140 -5.13 -12.78 -16.69
N GLY A 141 -5.60 -12.16 -17.75
CA GLY A 141 -6.98 -12.28 -18.18
C GLY A 141 -7.96 -11.55 -17.23
N TYR A 142 -9.20 -12.04 -17.16
CA TYR A 142 -10.23 -11.50 -16.28
C TYR A 142 -10.18 -12.17 -14.89
N ASN A 143 -10.42 -11.42 -13.85
CA ASN A 143 -10.61 -11.90 -12.48
C ASN A 143 -9.45 -12.74 -11.90
N THR A 144 -8.28 -12.73 -12.52
CA THR A 144 -7.12 -13.51 -12.09
C THR A 144 -5.88 -12.61 -12.01
N LEU A 145 -5.08 -12.85 -10.98
CA LEU A 145 -3.79 -12.19 -10.78
C LEU A 145 -2.67 -13.22 -10.75
N VAL A 146 -1.52 -12.84 -11.28
CA VAL A 146 -0.26 -13.59 -11.13
C VAL A 146 0.82 -12.69 -10.58
N ASN A 147 1.82 -13.27 -9.91
CA ASN A 147 3.02 -12.56 -9.47
C ASN A 147 4.19 -12.93 -10.36
N ASP A 148 4.73 -11.95 -11.04
CA ASP A 148 6.01 -12.08 -11.73
C ASP A 148 7.17 -11.81 -10.76
N PHE A 149 7.79 -12.87 -10.25
CA PHE A 149 8.91 -12.76 -9.32
C PHE A 149 10.18 -12.17 -9.96
N LYS A 150 10.35 -12.28 -11.29
CA LYS A 150 11.39 -11.53 -12.00
C LYS A 150 11.13 -10.03 -11.92
N GLY A 151 9.84 -9.63 -11.88
CA GLY A 151 9.43 -8.25 -11.71
C GLY A 151 9.90 -7.65 -10.38
N LEU A 152 9.91 -8.43 -9.30
CA LEU A 152 10.47 -8.00 -8.02
C LEU A 152 11.97 -7.69 -8.15
N ASP A 153 12.74 -8.59 -8.78
CA ASP A 153 14.17 -8.38 -9.01
C ASP A 153 14.44 -7.15 -9.90
N ILE A 154 13.64 -6.93 -10.94
CA ILE A 154 13.72 -5.75 -11.80
C ILE A 154 13.49 -4.47 -10.99
N MET A 155 12.45 -4.43 -10.16
CA MET A 155 12.12 -3.24 -9.36
C MET A 155 13.19 -2.92 -8.31
N LYS A 156 13.84 -3.92 -7.72
CA LYS A 156 14.95 -3.73 -6.77
C LYS A 156 16.15 -2.98 -7.36
N ARG A 157 16.37 -3.07 -8.68
CA ARG A 157 17.48 -2.36 -9.35
C ARG A 157 17.36 -0.85 -9.33
N TYR A 158 16.20 -0.31 -8.97
CA TYR A 158 15.99 1.13 -8.81
C TYR A 158 16.39 1.64 -7.41
N GLU A 159 16.90 0.74 -6.54
CA GLU A 159 17.42 1.06 -5.19
C GLU A 159 16.39 1.63 -4.20
N TYR A 160 15.08 1.53 -4.54
CA TYR A 160 13.98 1.80 -3.62
C TYR A 160 13.48 0.51 -2.98
N PRO A 161 13.05 0.54 -1.70
CA PRO A 161 12.47 -0.63 -1.05
C PRO A 161 11.29 -1.20 -1.83
N VAL A 162 11.32 -2.50 -2.07
CA VAL A 162 10.24 -3.25 -2.72
C VAL A 162 9.47 -4.03 -1.66
N ILE A 163 8.19 -3.73 -1.51
CA ILE A 163 7.26 -4.39 -0.60
C ILE A 163 6.46 -5.44 -1.39
N PHE A 164 6.13 -6.54 -0.75
CA PHE A 164 5.28 -7.57 -1.34
C PHE A 164 3.95 -7.69 -0.59
N ASP A 165 2.84 -7.36 -1.26
CA ASP A 165 1.49 -7.54 -0.71
C ASP A 165 0.94 -8.92 -1.06
N ALA A 166 1.20 -9.89 -0.20
CA ALA A 166 0.83 -11.27 -0.40
C ALA A 166 -0.69 -11.50 -0.39
N THR A 167 -1.45 -10.67 0.33
CA THR A 167 -2.91 -10.83 0.45
C THR A 167 -3.65 -10.39 -0.80
N HIS A 168 -3.27 -9.24 -1.38
CA HIS A 168 -3.84 -8.81 -2.66
C HIS A 168 -3.33 -9.66 -3.84
N SER A 169 -2.15 -10.26 -3.73
CA SER A 169 -1.57 -11.12 -4.76
C SER A 169 -2.40 -12.36 -5.07
N VAL A 170 -3.17 -12.85 -4.10
CA VAL A 170 -4.06 -14.01 -4.25
C VAL A 170 -5.52 -13.63 -4.45
N GLN A 171 -5.80 -12.34 -4.62
CA GLN A 171 -7.16 -11.85 -4.84
C GLN A 171 -7.68 -12.24 -6.23
N GLN A 172 -8.98 -12.50 -6.31
CA GLN A 172 -9.72 -12.67 -7.56
C GLN A 172 -10.66 -11.47 -7.72
N PRO A 173 -10.21 -10.38 -8.37
CA PRO A 173 -10.99 -9.16 -8.52
C PRO A 173 -12.32 -9.44 -9.22
N GLY A 174 -13.45 -9.07 -8.60
CA GLY A 174 -14.78 -9.33 -9.16
C GLY A 174 -15.16 -10.80 -9.29
N GLY A 175 -14.38 -11.74 -8.76
CA GLY A 175 -14.61 -13.18 -8.92
C GLY A 175 -15.90 -13.71 -8.28
N LEU A 176 -16.55 -12.91 -7.44
CA LEU A 176 -17.86 -13.20 -6.83
C LEU A 176 -18.94 -12.17 -7.24
N GLY A 177 -18.79 -11.56 -8.43
CA GLY A 177 -19.71 -10.55 -8.93
C GLY A 177 -19.45 -9.17 -8.29
N ASP A 178 -20.20 -8.83 -7.26
CA ASP A 178 -20.08 -7.55 -6.51
C ASP A 178 -18.95 -7.54 -5.45
N LYS A 179 -18.26 -8.67 -5.28
CA LYS A 179 -17.17 -8.87 -4.33
C LYS A 179 -15.97 -9.55 -4.99
N SER A 180 -14.79 -9.29 -4.44
CA SER A 180 -13.59 -10.03 -4.80
C SER A 180 -13.55 -11.38 -4.07
N GLY A 181 -13.16 -12.44 -4.79
CA GLY A 181 -12.72 -13.71 -4.21
C GLY A 181 -11.24 -13.66 -3.84
N GLY A 182 -10.70 -14.83 -3.45
CA GLY A 182 -9.26 -14.98 -3.16
C GLY A 182 -8.91 -16.40 -2.75
N GLN A 183 -7.64 -16.75 -2.96
CA GLN A 183 -7.05 -18.06 -2.68
C GLN A 183 -6.05 -17.96 -1.52
N ARG A 184 -6.55 -17.64 -0.32
CA ARG A 184 -5.74 -17.32 0.87
C ARG A 184 -4.75 -18.42 1.27
N GLU A 185 -5.00 -19.65 0.88
CA GLU A 185 -4.15 -20.82 1.12
C GLU A 185 -2.76 -20.68 0.47
N HIS A 186 -2.63 -19.86 -0.57
CA HIS A 186 -1.35 -19.61 -1.25
C HIS A 186 -0.51 -18.49 -0.63
N ILE A 187 -1.05 -17.71 0.32
CA ILE A 187 -0.32 -16.61 0.97
C ILE A 187 1.02 -17.06 1.56
N PRO A 188 1.10 -18.17 2.35
CA PRO A 188 2.36 -18.58 2.96
C PRO A 188 3.45 -18.91 1.94
N SER A 189 3.08 -19.53 0.83
CA SER A 189 4.02 -19.91 -0.25
C SER A 189 4.56 -18.66 -0.96
N LEU A 190 3.70 -17.70 -1.28
CA LEU A 190 4.10 -16.45 -1.90
C LEU A 190 4.97 -15.59 -0.98
N CYS A 191 4.65 -15.54 0.32
CA CYS A 191 5.50 -14.85 1.30
C CYS A 191 6.91 -15.43 1.34
N LYS A 192 7.03 -16.76 1.42
CA LYS A 192 8.35 -17.44 1.43
C LYS A 192 9.16 -17.13 0.16
N ALA A 193 8.51 -17.16 -1.00
CA ALA A 193 9.14 -16.83 -2.26
C ALA A 193 9.60 -15.36 -2.32
N ALA A 194 8.77 -14.43 -1.86
CA ALA A 194 9.13 -13.01 -1.83
C ALA A 194 10.29 -12.72 -0.88
N ILE A 195 10.29 -13.32 0.31
CA ILE A 195 11.38 -13.21 1.28
C ILE A 195 12.70 -13.74 0.69
N SER A 196 12.66 -14.83 -0.08
CA SER A 196 13.89 -15.40 -0.69
C SER A 196 14.51 -14.48 -1.75
N ILE A 197 13.72 -13.59 -2.37
CA ILE A 197 14.21 -12.55 -3.29
C ILE A 197 14.78 -11.34 -2.51
N GLY A 198 14.45 -11.20 -1.24
CA GLY A 198 14.88 -10.09 -0.39
C GLY A 198 14.05 -8.83 -0.61
N VAL A 199 12.72 -8.96 -0.49
CA VAL A 199 11.81 -7.81 -0.34
C VAL A 199 12.01 -7.13 1.03
N ALA A 200 11.63 -5.85 1.15
CA ALA A 200 11.75 -5.07 2.37
C ALA A 200 10.62 -5.39 3.35
#